data_7aedb83e078099c07c5047499582ca3e
#
_entry.id   7aedb83e078099c07c5047499582ca3e
#
_cell.length_a   1.000
_cell.length_b   1.000
_cell.length_c   1.000
_cell.angle_alpha   90.00
_cell.angle_beta   90.00
_cell.angle_gamma   90.00
#
_symmetry.space_group_name_H-M   'P 1'
#
loop_
_entity.id
_entity.type
_entity.pdbx_description
1 polymer ?
#
loop_
_entity_poly.entity_id
_entity_poly.type
_entity_poly.pdbx_seq_one_letter_code
_entity_poly.pdbx_strand_id
1 'polypeptide(L)'
;VQLRLLLFKYCKKAEVRFKSAIANAVSLKTGDAGFYLDRQYYTPTKSEKDKKTRNRNITFFNTKFFANLTNDEEKLRRDVVKHPELREYRKGGTRQNNVLPVWAAFSYFEMGTMVMIYSYLRGDLRKEVLDYTYSQSNYKKEVTKQMDTWLDAVRNLRNYCAHHSMVVGMTSSVV
;
A
#
# COMPACT_ATOMS: atom_id res chain seq x y z
N VAL A 1 -10.70 -10.08 25.23
CA VAL A 1 -10.32 -11.00 24.14
C VAL A 1 -11.27 -10.83 22.94
N GLN A 2 -12.59 -10.91 23.14
CA GLN A 2 -13.58 -10.86 22.06
C GLN A 2 -13.54 -9.57 21.23
N LEU A 3 -13.47 -8.39 21.87
CA LEU A 3 -13.38 -7.10 21.17
C LEU A 3 -12.16 -7.04 20.26
N ARG A 4 -10.99 -7.48 20.72
CA ARG A 4 -9.76 -7.49 19.92
C ARG A 4 -9.89 -8.39 18.68
N LEU A 5 -10.45 -9.58 18.82
CA LEU A 5 -10.67 -10.49 17.70
C LEU A 5 -11.64 -9.89 16.68
N LEU A 6 -12.69 -9.23 17.15
CA LEU A 6 -13.65 -8.55 16.29
C LEU A 6 -12.98 -7.41 15.51
N LEU A 7 -12.25 -6.54 16.18
CA LEU A 7 -11.51 -5.44 15.56
C LEU A 7 -10.48 -5.95 14.57
N PHE A 8 -9.71 -6.99 14.93
CA PHE A 8 -8.74 -7.60 14.04
C PHE A 8 -9.39 -8.12 12.75
N LYS A 9 -10.54 -8.79 12.89
CA LYS A 9 -11.31 -9.28 11.74
C LYS A 9 -11.71 -8.15 10.78
N TYR A 10 -12.18 -7.01 11.32
CA TYR A 10 -12.56 -5.87 10.49
C TYR A 10 -11.34 -5.16 9.87
N CYS A 11 -10.24 -5.03 10.62
CA CYS A 11 -8.99 -4.49 10.07
C CYS A 11 -8.45 -5.36 8.93
N LYS A 12 -8.51 -6.69 9.05
CA LYS A 12 -8.11 -7.60 7.96
C LYS A 12 -9.01 -7.46 6.73
N LYS A 13 -10.33 -7.33 6.92
CA LYS A 13 -11.24 -7.05 5.79
C LYS A 13 -10.92 -5.72 5.11
N ALA A 14 -10.66 -4.67 5.89
CA ALA A 14 -10.29 -3.37 5.36
C ALA A 14 -8.95 -3.44 4.59
N GLU A 15 -7.94 -4.15 5.14
CA GLU A 15 -6.66 -4.38 4.48
C GLU A 15 -6.82 -5.04 3.11
N VAL A 16 -7.55 -6.15 3.04
CA VAL A 16 -7.77 -6.88 1.78
C VAL A 16 -8.50 -6.00 0.77
N ARG A 17 -9.57 -5.32 1.19
CA ARG A 17 -10.34 -4.43 0.33
C ARG A 17 -9.50 -3.27 -0.20
N PHE A 18 -8.66 -2.69 0.63
CA PHE A 18 -7.78 -1.60 0.25
C PHE A 18 -6.69 -2.05 -0.73
N LYS A 19 -6.05 -3.19 -0.49
CA LYS A 19 -5.09 -3.80 -1.41
C LYS A 19 -5.72 -4.03 -2.79
N SER A 20 -6.91 -4.61 -2.82
CA SER A 20 -7.64 -4.86 -4.06
C SER A 20 -8.04 -3.56 -4.76
N ALA A 21 -8.44 -2.53 -4.02
CA ALA A 21 -8.82 -1.25 -4.59
C ALA A 21 -7.64 -0.57 -5.29
N ILE A 22 -6.46 -0.51 -4.64
CA ILE A 22 -5.25 0.05 -5.26
C ILE A 22 -4.86 -0.79 -6.49
N ALA A 23 -4.79 -2.12 -6.35
CA ALA A 23 -4.38 -2.99 -7.44
C ALA A 23 -5.26 -2.80 -8.68
N ASN A 24 -6.57 -2.88 -8.50
CA ASN A 24 -7.51 -2.80 -9.62
C ASN A 24 -7.60 -1.38 -10.21
N ALA A 25 -7.80 -0.37 -9.36
CA ALA A 25 -7.99 1.00 -9.84
C ALA A 25 -6.78 1.51 -10.62
N VAL A 26 -5.58 1.31 -10.08
CA VAL A 26 -4.37 1.82 -10.72
C VAL A 26 -4.00 1.01 -11.96
N SER A 27 -4.09 -0.33 -11.91
CA SER A 27 -3.80 -1.16 -13.08
C SER A 27 -4.78 -0.90 -14.23
N LEU A 28 -6.07 -0.73 -13.95
CA LEU A 28 -7.07 -0.37 -14.97
C LEU A 28 -6.79 0.99 -15.58
N LYS A 29 -6.40 1.97 -14.76
CA LYS A 29 -6.12 3.34 -15.21
C LYS A 29 -4.85 3.43 -16.03
N THR A 30 -3.81 2.68 -15.66
CA THR A 30 -2.48 2.78 -16.28
C THR A 30 -2.24 1.73 -17.37
N GLY A 31 -3.01 0.65 -17.39
CA GLY A 31 -2.74 -0.52 -18.23
C GLY A 31 -1.51 -1.32 -17.78
N ASP A 32 -0.96 -1.01 -16.59
CA ASP A 32 0.29 -1.58 -16.09
C ASP A 32 0.09 -2.36 -14.79
N ALA A 33 0.27 -3.66 -14.85
CA ALA A 33 0.19 -4.54 -13.68
C ALA A 33 1.44 -4.48 -12.77
N GLY A 34 2.52 -3.87 -13.24
CA GLY A 34 3.77 -3.66 -12.51
C GLY A 34 3.94 -2.23 -11.99
N PHE A 35 2.92 -1.40 -12.07
CA PHE A 35 2.97 0.04 -11.78
C PHE A 35 3.66 0.38 -10.46
N TYR A 36 3.56 -0.46 -9.47
CA TYR A 36 4.09 -0.21 -8.13
C TYR A 36 5.63 -0.13 -8.09
N LEU A 37 6.32 -0.66 -9.10
CA LEU A 37 7.78 -0.55 -9.27
C LEU A 37 8.18 0.51 -10.31
N ASP A 38 7.26 1.28 -10.84
CA ASP A 38 7.56 2.37 -11.76
C ASP A 38 7.39 3.73 -11.08
N ARG A 39 8.50 4.48 -11.02
CA ARG A 39 8.57 5.79 -10.35
C ARG A 39 7.65 6.85 -10.96
N GLN A 40 7.28 6.72 -12.23
CA GLN A 40 6.42 7.68 -12.91
C GLN A 40 5.02 7.81 -12.28
N TYR A 41 4.58 6.79 -11.55
CA TYR A 41 3.26 6.77 -10.89
C TYR A 41 3.26 7.41 -9.50
N TYR A 42 4.39 7.92 -9.04
CA TYR A 42 4.56 8.48 -7.70
C TYR A 42 4.88 9.97 -7.71
N THR A 43 4.50 10.65 -6.63
CA THR A 43 4.83 12.05 -6.37
C THR A 43 5.41 12.17 -4.96
N PRO A 44 6.73 12.04 -4.79
CA PRO A 44 7.36 12.03 -3.47
C PRO A 44 7.34 13.40 -2.75
N THR A 45 6.98 14.45 -3.46
CA THR A 45 7.09 15.83 -2.95
C THR A 45 5.78 16.41 -2.48
N LYS A 46 4.66 15.68 -2.44
CA LYS A 46 3.36 16.28 -2.04
C LYS A 46 3.47 17.81 -1.89
N SER A 47 2.79 18.68 -2.23
CA SER A 47 2.85 20.15 -2.25
C SER A 47 3.72 20.85 -1.15
N GLU A 48 4.88 20.31 -0.83
CA GLU A 48 5.80 20.86 0.18
C GLU A 48 6.36 22.20 -0.27
N LYS A 49 6.13 23.24 0.51
CA LYS A 49 6.62 24.59 0.24
C LYS A 49 8.10 24.73 0.57
N ASP A 50 8.56 24.06 1.63
CA ASP A 50 9.95 24.12 2.07
C ASP A 50 10.87 23.20 1.26
N LYS A 51 11.92 23.78 0.65
CA LYS A 51 12.90 23.05 -0.18
C LYS A 51 13.64 21.96 0.60
N LYS A 52 13.98 22.21 1.87
CA LYS A 52 14.72 21.25 2.70
C LYS A 52 13.87 20.01 2.98
N THR A 53 12.62 20.21 3.36
CA THR A 53 11.65 19.13 3.58
C THR A 53 11.37 18.35 2.30
N ARG A 54 11.22 19.05 1.17
CA ARG A 54 11.07 18.42 -0.15
C ARG A 54 12.24 17.50 -0.47
N ASN A 55 13.48 17.98 -0.34
CA ASN A 55 14.66 17.17 -0.63
C ASN A 55 14.77 15.96 0.30
N ARG A 56 14.46 16.12 1.59
CA ARG A 56 14.42 15.00 2.54
C ARG A 56 13.39 13.95 2.15
N ASN A 57 12.21 14.36 1.72
CA ASN A 57 11.16 13.44 1.28
C ASN A 57 11.53 12.71 0.00
N ILE A 58 12.16 13.38 -0.97
CA ILE A 58 12.69 12.76 -2.19
C ILE A 58 13.77 11.73 -1.84
N THR A 59 14.70 12.09 -0.96
CA THR A 59 15.76 11.17 -0.50
C THR A 59 15.16 9.96 0.18
N PHE A 60 14.25 10.15 1.14
CA PHE A 60 13.57 9.05 1.83
C PHE A 60 12.81 8.15 0.84
N PHE A 61 12.05 8.74 -0.09
CA PHE A 61 11.35 7.98 -1.12
C PHE A 61 12.30 7.08 -1.90
N ASN A 62 13.40 7.63 -2.41
CA ASN A 62 14.32 6.90 -3.26
C ASN A 62 15.16 5.84 -2.51
N THR A 63 15.70 6.20 -1.34
CA THR A 63 16.70 5.37 -0.64
C THR A 63 16.10 4.42 0.38
N LYS A 64 14.90 4.69 0.86
CA LYS A 64 14.22 3.85 1.86
C LYS A 64 12.99 3.18 1.28
N PHE A 65 12.00 3.96 0.88
CA PHE A 65 10.73 3.39 0.45
C PHE A 65 10.86 2.59 -0.85
N PHE A 66 11.28 3.23 -1.93
CA PHE A 66 11.30 2.58 -3.26
C PHE A 66 12.34 1.47 -3.36
N ALA A 67 13.52 1.66 -2.74
CA ALA A 67 14.54 0.63 -2.66
C ALA A 67 14.06 -0.60 -1.88
N ASN A 68 13.38 -0.40 -0.73
CA ASN A 68 12.83 -1.52 0.04
C ASN A 68 11.71 -2.23 -0.73
N LEU A 69 10.83 -1.48 -1.41
CA LEU A 69 9.76 -2.05 -2.22
C LEU A 69 10.30 -2.96 -3.32
N THR A 70 11.34 -2.52 -4.03
CA THR A 70 12.03 -3.31 -5.06
C THR A 70 12.69 -4.56 -4.47
N ASN A 71 13.39 -4.40 -3.34
CA ASN A 71 14.03 -5.53 -2.66
C ASN A 71 13.02 -6.56 -2.14
N ASP A 72 11.88 -6.12 -1.63
CA ASP A 72 10.84 -7.01 -1.10
C ASP A 72 10.18 -7.80 -2.24
N GLU A 73 9.91 -7.17 -3.38
CA GLU A 73 9.43 -7.87 -4.58
C GLU A 73 10.46 -8.92 -5.05
N GLU A 74 11.74 -8.55 -5.09
CA GLU A 74 12.79 -9.46 -5.52
C GLU A 74 12.97 -10.65 -4.57
N LYS A 75 12.88 -10.43 -3.25
CA LYS A 75 12.88 -11.51 -2.25
C LYS A 75 11.71 -12.47 -2.45
N LEU A 76 10.51 -11.96 -2.69
CA LEU A 76 9.33 -12.80 -2.96
C LEU A 76 9.56 -13.70 -4.17
N ARG A 77 10.10 -13.18 -5.24
CA ARG A 77 10.41 -13.97 -6.44
C ARG A 77 11.50 -15.02 -6.20
N ARG A 78 12.46 -14.75 -5.32
CA ARG A 78 13.58 -15.66 -5.03
C ARG A 78 13.24 -16.78 -4.06
N ASP A 79 12.28 -16.59 -3.17
CA ASP A 79 11.93 -17.58 -2.15
C ASP A 79 11.11 -18.73 -2.72
N VAL A 80 11.83 -19.73 -3.25
CA VAL A 80 11.23 -20.90 -3.92
C VAL A 80 10.45 -21.79 -2.95
N VAL A 81 10.88 -21.84 -1.70
CA VAL A 81 10.32 -22.75 -0.70
C VAL A 81 9.00 -22.20 -0.16
N LYS A 82 9.00 -20.92 0.18
CA LYS A 82 7.82 -20.28 0.78
C LYS A 82 6.73 -19.91 -0.21
N HIS A 83 7.12 -19.63 -1.47
CA HIS A 83 6.20 -19.10 -2.48
C HIS A 83 6.30 -19.89 -3.79
N PRO A 84 5.91 -21.18 -3.79
CA PRO A 84 5.99 -22.03 -5.00
C PRO A 84 5.10 -21.54 -6.14
N GLU A 85 4.00 -20.84 -5.84
CA GLU A 85 3.07 -20.25 -6.80
C GLU A 85 3.68 -19.12 -7.62
N LEU A 86 4.80 -18.51 -7.13
CA LEU A 86 5.53 -17.45 -7.86
C LEU A 86 6.64 -18.01 -8.77
N ARG A 87 6.68 -19.32 -8.97
CA ARG A 87 7.75 -20.00 -9.75
C ARG A 87 7.93 -19.43 -11.15
N GLU A 88 6.84 -19.05 -11.82
CA GLU A 88 6.86 -18.53 -13.20
C GLU A 88 7.67 -17.23 -13.36
N TYR A 89 7.79 -16.44 -12.28
CA TYR A 89 8.49 -15.15 -12.28
C TYR A 89 9.97 -15.25 -11.89
N ARG A 90 10.45 -16.45 -11.61
CA ARG A 90 11.83 -16.70 -11.20
C ARG A 90 12.74 -16.94 -12.40
N LYS A 91 14.07 -16.89 -12.15
CA LYS A 91 15.06 -17.27 -13.16
C LYS A 91 14.77 -18.68 -13.66
N GLY A 92 14.66 -18.84 -14.97
CA GLY A 92 14.26 -20.11 -15.62
C GLY A 92 12.76 -20.37 -15.70
N GLY A 93 11.93 -19.54 -15.10
CA GLY A 93 10.47 -19.59 -15.29
C GLY A 93 10.02 -18.93 -16.58
N THR A 94 8.78 -19.16 -16.99
CA THR A 94 8.20 -18.62 -18.23
C THR A 94 8.11 -17.08 -18.23
N ARG A 95 8.08 -16.46 -17.05
CA ARG A 95 7.96 -15.01 -16.84
C ARG A 95 9.13 -14.43 -16.03
N GLN A 96 10.31 -15.01 -16.17
CA GLN A 96 11.49 -14.69 -15.35
C GLN A 96 11.94 -13.21 -15.37
N ASN A 97 11.67 -12.50 -16.47
CA ASN A 97 12.06 -11.10 -16.64
C ASN A 97 10.95 -10.12 -16.26
N ASN A 98 9.80 -10.62 -15.86
CA ASN A 98 8.67 -9.79 -15.50
C ASN A 98 8.66 -9.57 -13.99
N VAL A 99 8.34 -8.36 -13.58
CA VAL A 99 8.00 -8.08 -12.18
C VAL A 99 6.74 -8.84 -11.79
N LEU A 100 6.56 -9.10 -10.50
CA LEU A 100 5.30 -9.67 -10.04
C LEU A 100 4.14 -8.74 -10.39
N PRO A 101 3.06 -9.25 -10.97
CA PRO A 101 1.87 -8.44 -11.14
C PRO A 101 1.32 -8.02 -9.78
N VAL A 102 0.74 -6.83 -9.73
CA VAL A 102 0.29 -6.19 -8.49
C VAL A 102 -0.59 -7.08 -7.61
N TRP A 103 -1.49 -7.88 -8.21
CA TRP A 103 -2.35 -8.81 -7.45
C TRP A 103 -1.57 -9.92 -6.74
N ALA A 104 -0.45 -10.36 -7.31
CA ALA A 104 0.43 -11.33 -6.67
C ALA A 104 1.27 -10.65 -5.58
N ALA A 105 1.96 -9.54 -5.89
CA ALA A 105 2.81 -8.82 -4.95
C ALA A 105 2.03 -8.32 -3.71
N PHE A 106 0.87 -7.72 -3.91
CA PHE A 106 0.07 -7.12 -2.82
C PHE A 106 -0.53 -8.15 -1.87
N SER A 107 -0.63 -9.42 -2.28
CA SER A 107 -1.03 -10.50 -1.37
C SER A 107 -0.02 -10.70 -0.23
N TYR A 108 1.25 -10.41 -0.49
CA TYR A 108 2.34 -10.59 0.48
C TYR A 108 2.78 -9.30 1.17
N PHE A 109 2.58 -8.13 0.55
CA PHE A 109 2.99 -6.87 1.15
C PHE A 109 2.20 -6.57 2.42
N GLU A 110 2.91 -6.04 3.42
CA GLU A 110 2.29 -5.61 4.66
C GLU A 110 1.42 -4.37 4.47
N MET A 111 0.48 -4.16 5.38
CA MET A 111 -0.39 -2.97 5.35
C MET A 111 0.42 -1.66 5.38
N GLY A 112 1.55 -1.63 6.09
CA GLY A 112 2.45 -0.48 6.12
C GLY A 112 2.99 -0.10 4.75
N THR A 113 3.45 -1.09 3.99
CA THR A 113 3.90 -0.89 2.60
C THR A 113 2.77 -0.36 1.72
N MET A 114 1.55 -0.89 1.89
CA MET A 114 0.38 -0.46 1.13
C MET A 114 -0.02 0.99 1.42
N VAL A 115 0.04 1.40 2.69
CA VAL A 115 -0.20 2.80 3.09
C VAL A 115 0.82 3.72 2.44
N MET A 116 2.10 3.33 2.44
CA MET A 116 3.17 4.10 1.80
C MET A 116 3.00 4.19 0.28
N ILE A 117 2.66 3.08 -0.39
CA ILE A 117 2.34 3.08 -1.83
C ILE A 117 1.25 4.12 -2.10
N TYR A 118 0.09 4.02 -1.43
CA TYR A 118 -1.02 4.93 -1.62
C TYR A 118 -0.64 6.38 -1.36
N SER A 119 0.10 6.65 -0.28
CA SER A 119 0.46 8.02 0.12
C SER A 119 1.38 8.71 -0.88
N TYR A 120 2.23 7.94 -1.60
CA TYR A 120 3.11 8.49 -2.64
C TYR A 120 2.52 8.46 -4.04
N LEU A 121 1.43 7.73 -4.30
CA LEU A 121 0.77 7.75 -5.61
C LEU A 121 0.44 9.19 -6.03
N ARG A 122 0.54 9.45 -7.33
CA ARG A 122 0.08 10.70 -7.93
C ARG A 122 -1.39 10.97 -7.58
N GLY A 123 -1.75 12.23 -7.49
CA GLY A 123 -3.09 12.65 -7.07
C GLY A 123 -4.23 12.11 -7.95
N ASP A 124 -3.98 12.00 -9.27
CA ASP A 124 -4.93 11.40 -10.21
C ASP A 124 -5.19 9.91 -9.91
N LEU A 125 -4.13 9.13 -9.61
CA LEU A 125 -4.25 7.72 -9.28
C LEU A 125 -4.90 7.50 -7.90
N ARG A 126 -4.58 8.36 -6.92
CA ARG A 126 -5.25 8.33 -5.61
C ARG A 126 -6.75 8.57 -5.75
N LYS A 127 -7.14 9.49 -6.64
CA LYS A 127 -8.55 9.73 -6.94
C LYS A 127 -9.21 8.50 -7.55
N GLU A 128 -8.57 7.82 -8.51
CA GLU A 128 -9.09 6.57 -9.09
C GLU A 128 -9.33 5.49 -8.03
N VAL A 129 -8.41 5.33 -7.06
CA VAL A 129 -8.58 4.39 -5.94
C VAL A 129 -9.82 4.74 -5.11
N LEU A 130 -10.07 6.03 -4.84
CA LEU A 130 -11.24 6.47 -4.10
C LEU A 130 -12.52 6.28 -4.91
N ASP A 131 -12.52 6.64 -6.19
CA ASP A 131 -13.66 6.43 -7.09
C ASP A 131 -14.02 4.94 -7.21
N TYR A 132 -13.02 4.06 -7.30
CA TYR A 132 -13.21 2.62 -7.30
C TYR A 132 -13.81 2.10 -5.98
N THR A 133 -13.34 2.63 -4.85
CA THR A 133 -13.77 2.19 -3.51
C THR A 133 -15.19 2.64 -3.17
N TYR A 134 -15.55 3.86 -3.56
CA TYR A 134 -16.79 4.54 -3.17
C TYR A 134 -17.79 4.69 -4.33
N SER A 135 -17.62 3.92 -5.40
CA SER A 135 -18.55 3.88 -6.54
C SER A 135 -18.94 5.26 -7.05
N GLN A 136 -17.97 5.99 -7.58
CA GLN A 136 -18.12 7.31 -8.22
C GLN A 136 -18.51 8.48 -7.29
N SER A 137 -17.64 9.45 -7.20
CA SER A 137 -17.84 10.87 -6.79
C SER A 137 -18.72 11.20 -5.55
N ASN A 138 -19.31 10.23 -4.88
CA ASN A 138 -20.16 10.47 -3.69
C ASN A 138 -19.38 10.69 -2.40
N TYR A 139 -18.04 10.59 -2.44
CA TYR A 139 -17.21 10.90 -1.29
C TYR A 139 -16.89 12.39 -1.24
N LYS A 140 -16.92 12.96 -0.04
CA LYS A 140 -16.61 14.37 0.17
C LYS A 140 -15.11 14.63 -0.04
N LYS A 141 -14.77 15.87 -0.39
CA LYS A 141 -13.36 16.31 -0.55
C LYS A 141 -12.51 16.03 0.70
N GLU A 142 -13.11 16.03 1.87
CA GLU A 142 -12.48 15.71 3.15
C GLU A 142 -11.95 14.28 3.19
N VAL A 143 -12.63 13.29 2.59
CA VAL A 143 -12.16 11.91 2.49
C VAL A 143 -10.81 11.84 1.79
N THR A 144 -10.66 12.58 0.69
CA THR A 144 -9.39 12.63 -0.04
C THR A 144 -8.23 13.15 0.83
N LYS A 145 -8.50 14.14 1.68
CA LYS A 145 -7.49 14.73 2.56
C LYS A 145 -7.15 13.84 3.75
N GLN A 146 -8.14 13.14 4.28
CA GLN A 146 -7.99 12.35 5.52
C GLN A 146 -7.65 10.88 5.28
N MET A 147 -7.71 10.40 4.03
CA MET A 147 -7.55 8.98 3.73
C MET A 147 -6.20 8.44 4.22
N ASP A 148 -5.11 9.18 4.09
CA ASP A 148 -3.79 8.79 4.60
C ASP A 148 -3.84 8.55 6.12
N THR A 149 -4.46 9.48 6.86
CA THR A 149 -4.59 9.41 8.32
C THR A 149 -5.46 8.23 8.75
N TRP A 150 -6.57 8.00 8.05
CA TRP A 150 -7.44 6.86 8.33
C TRP A 150 -6.75 5.52 8.06
N LEU A 151 -5.99 5.43 6.98
CA LEU A 151 -5.23 4.22 6.67
C LEU A 151 -4.15 3.93 7.72
N ASP A 152 -3.46 4.97 8.19
CA ASP A 152 -2.51 4.86 9.29
C ASP A 152 -3.19 4.41 10.60
N ALA A 153 -4.38 4.93 10.89
CA ALA A 153 -5.16 4.50 12.06
C ALA A 153 -5.56 3.03 11.96
N VAL A 154 -6.03 2.57 10.80
CA VAL A 154 -6.37 1.16 10.55
C VAL A 154 -5.13 0.27 10.68
N ARG A 155 -3.99 0.68 10.12
CA ARG A 155 -2.71 -0.02 10.24
C ARG A 155 -2.30 -0.16 11.72
N ASN A 156 -2.34 0.93 12.47
CA ASN A 156 -1.99 0.94 13.88
C ASN A 156 -2.92 0.04 14.70
N LEU A 157 -4.24 0.17 14.53
CA LEU A 157 -5.23 -0.67 15.21
C LEU A 157 -5.01 -2.17 14.88
N ARG A 158 -4.76 -2.49 13.60
CA ARG A 158 -4.45 -3.86 13.17
C ARG A 158 -3.21 -4.39 13.90
N ASN A 159 -2.15 -3.59 14.00
CA ASN A 159 -0.91 -3.98 14.67
C ASN A 159 -1.12 -4.17 16.18
N TYR A 160 -1.84 -3.28 16.86
CA TYR A 160 -2.22 -3.46 18.27
C TYR A 160 -2.98 -4.76 18.47
N CYS A 161 -3.94 -5.07 17.62
CA CYS A 161 -4.70 -6.31 17.71
C CYS A 161 -3.82 -7.56 17.46
N ALA A 162 -2.90 -7.50 16.50
CA ALA A 162 -2.03 -8.60 16.12
C ALA A 162 -0.98 -8.90 17.20
N HIS A 163 -0.39 -7.87 17.80
CA HIS A 163 0.68 -8.01 18.80
C HIS A 163 0.17 -8.13 20.24
N HIS A 164 -1.11 -8.41 20.44
CA HIS A 164 -1.73 -8.57 21.76
C HIS A 164 -1.61 -7.34 22.68
N SER A 165 -1.37 -6.17 22.10
CA SER A 165 -1.29 -4.91 22.83
C SER A 165 -2.68 -4.48 23.36
N MET A 166 -2.69 -3.62 24.37
CA MET A 166 -3.92 -3.09 24.94
C MET A 166 -4.62 -2.19 23.92
N VAL A 167 -5.87 -2.49 23.60
CA VAL A 167 -6.67 -1.73 22.64
C VAL A 167 -7.52 -0.66 23.33
N VAL A 168 -7.95 -0.95 24.55
CA VAL A 168 -8.72 0.00 25.36
C VAL A 168 -7.78 1.08 25.88
N GLY A 169 -8.12 2.35 25.70
CA GLY A 169 -7.26 3.50 26.03
C GLY A 169 -6.24 3.88 24.95
N MET A 170 -6.29 3.22 23.79
CA MET A 170 -5.48 3.62 22.65
C MET A 170 -5.92 4.99 22.13
N THR A 171 -5.00 5.94 22.07
CA THR A 171 -5.21 7.20 21.38
C THR A 171 -4.79 7.08 19.93
N SER A 172 -5.68 7.46 19.03
CA SER A 172 -5.35 7.58 17.62
C SER A 172 -5.10 9.05 17.31
N SER A 173 -4.06 9.35 16.53
CA SER A 173 -3.78 10.71 16.05
C SER A 173 -4.74 11.16 14.95
N VAL A 174 -5.90 10.53 14.85
CA VAL A 174 -6.97 10.97 13.96
C VAL A 174 -7.66 12.15 14.59
N VAL A 175 -7.29 13.34 14.19
CA VAL A 175 -7.98 14.58 14.47
C VAL A 175 -8.69 15.02 13.19
#